data_2b2a4e801c994bd1f887c8cf775c8a39
#
_entry.id   2b2a4e801c994bd1f887c8cf775c8a39
#
_cell.length_a   1.000
_cell.length_b   1.000
_cell.length_c   1.000
_cell.angle_alpha   90.00
_cell.angle_beta   90.00
_cell.angle_gamma   90.00
#
_symmetry.space_group_name_H-M   'P 1'
#
loop_
_entity.id
_entity.type
_entity.pdbx_description
1 polymer ?
#
loop_
_entity_poly.entity_id
_entity_poly.type
_entity_poly.pdbx_seq_one_letter_code
_entity_poly.pdbx_strand_id
1 'polypeptide(L)'
;MSMDSYRQLAQHLSGLRARRASLYQGFVQSVEGKTCTVQIDGLDVPDVRLRASTTDEESELILIPAVGSAVIVGALSDDFGQLALLSMDKVETITIHGGKQGGLVLAPSLVKKLNALEEDLNNLKQAIKSAPTIPNDGGSSFKAGLQGWAGAALTKTKQSDIENSKIKQ
;
A
#
# COMPACT_ATOMS: atom_id res chain seq x y z
N MET A 1 6.19 -32.14 10.46
CA MET A 1 5.28 -32.06 11.63
C MET A 1 5.04 -33.47 12.13
N SER A 2 5.29 -33.72 13.44
CA SER A 2 5.12 -35.07 13.99
C SER A 2 3.63 -35.35 14.25
N MET A 3 3.27 -36.64 14.26
CA MET A 3 1.90 -37.09 14.60
C MET A 3 1.44 -36.60 15.99
N ASP A 4 2.38 -36.38 16.91
CA ASP A 4 2.13 -35.85 18.23
C ASP A 4 1.71 -34.38 18.25
N SER A 5 2.25 -33.56 17.32
CA SER A 5 1.83 -32.16 17.16
C SER A 5 0.39 -32.04 16.70
N TYR A 6 -0.07 -32.94 15.83
CA TYR A 6 -1.47 -32.96 15.41
C TYR A 6 -2.42 -33.42 16.53
N ARG A 7 -2.01 -34.38 17.36
CA ARG A 7 -2.81 -34.82 18.51
C ARG A 7 -2.94 -33.74 19.57
N GLN A 8 -1.84 -33.04 19.88
CA GLN A 8 -1.86 -31.89 20.79
C GLN A 8 -2.76 -30.78 20.27
N LEU A 9 -2.64 -30.42 18.98
CA LEU A 9 -3.51 -29.42 18.36
C LEU A 9 -4.99 -29.84 18.42
N ALA A 10 -5.29 -31.10 18.11
CA ALA A 10 -6.66 -31.63 18.18
C ALA A 10 -7.23 -31.60 19.61
N GLN A 11 -6.43 -31.89 20.64
CA GLN A 11 -6.82 -31.79 22.03
C GLN A 11 -7.08 -30.33 22.46
N HIS A 12 -6.20 -29.38 22.06
CA HIS A 12 -6.43 -27.97 22.30
C HIS A 12 -7.68 -27.46 21.60
N LEU A 13 -7.91 -27.84 20.33
CA LEU A 13 -9.09 -27.45 19.58
C LEU A 13 -10.38 -28.07 20.13
N SER A 14 -10.33 -29.28 20.70
CA SER A 14 -11.51 -29.90 21.33
C SER A 14 -11.91 -29.17 22.62
N GLY A 15 -10.96 -28.62 23.37
CA GLY A 15 -11.24 -27.76 24.53
C GLY A 15 -11.83 -26.40 24.14
N LEU A 16 -11.57 -25.92 22.91
CA LEU A 16 -12.11 -24.66 22.39
C LEU A 16 -13.55 -24.78 21.88
N ARG A 17 -14.10 -25.99 21.71
CA ARG A 17 -15.50 -26.19 21.26
C ARG A 17 -16.55 -25.56 22.17
N ALA A 18 -16.20 -25.24 23.41
CA ALA A 18 -17.08 -24.51 24.33
C ALA A 18 -17.01 -22.98 24.16
N ARG A 19 -15.96 -22.45 23.48
CA ARG A 19 -15.79 -21.03 23.26
C ARG A 19 -16.52 -20.64 21.98
N ARG A 20 -17.62 -19.93 22.10
CA ARG A 20 -18.33 -19.35 20.95
C ARG A 20 -17.59 -18.08 20.57
N ALA A 21 -16.98 -18.07 19.38
CA ALA A 21 -16.53 -16.81 18.79
C ALA A 21 -17.74 -15.94 18.53
N SER A 22 -17.86 -14.82 19.22
CA SER A 22 -18.93 -13.86 19.00
C SER A 22 -18.47 -12.81 18.01
N LEU A 23 -19.26 -12.62 16.95
CA LEU A 23 -19.05 -11.61 15.91
C LEU A 23 -20.16 -10.56 16.01
N TYR A 24 -19.79 -9.31 15.92
CA TYR A 24 -20.71 -8.19 16.01
C TYR A 24 -20.48 -7.26 14.82
N GLN A 25 -21.56 -6.73 14.28
CA GLN A 25 -21.51 -5.64 13.33
C GLN A 25 -21.68 -4.32 14.10
N GLY A 26 -20.91 -3.31 13.73
CA GLY A 26 -20.99 -2.00 14.33
C GLY A 26 -20.52 -0.90 13.39
N PHE A 27 -20.49 0.32 13.89
CA PHE A 27 -20.02 1.51 13.16
C PHE A 27 -18.92 2.21 13.95
N VAL A 28 -17.85 2.61 13.26
CA VAL A 28 -16.73 3.30 13.86
C VAL A 28 -17.15 4.71 14.28
N GLN A 29 -16.97 5.04 15.57
CA GLN A 29 -17.25 6.37 16.12
C GLN A 29 -16.00 7.24 16.19
N SER A 30 -14.87 6.67 16.60
CA SER A 30 -13.59 7.35 16.64
C SER A 30 -12.43 6.35 16.47
N VAL A 31 -11.26 6.86 16.08
CA VAL A 31 -10.02 6.10 16.00
C VAL A 31 -8.95 6.80 16.82
N GLU A 32 -8.26 6.05 17.68
CA GLU A 32 -7.22 6.55 18.56
C GLU A 32 -5.99 5.63 18.51
N GLY A 33 -4.97 6.05 17.77
CA GLY A 33 -3.75 5.27 17.61
C GLY A 33 -3.99 3.91 16.97
N LYS A 34 -3.89 2.82 17.75
CA LYS A 34 -4.03 1.43 17.31
C LYS A 34 -5.35 0.78 17.74
N THR A 35 -6.28 1.57 18.24
CA THR A 35 -7.63 1.15 18.66
C THR A 35 -8.69 2.06 18.05
N CYS A 36 -9.93 1.65 18.11
CA CYS A 36 -11.07 2.47 17.74
C CYS A 36 -12.23 2.23 18.70
N THR A 37 -13.16 3.19 18.76
CA THR A 37 -14.46 3.04 19.42
C THR A 37 -15.47 2.63 18.36
N VAL A 38 -16.19 1.54 18.61
CA VAL A 38 -17.21 1.00 17.69
C VAL A 38 -18.56 1.00 18.40
N GLN A 39 -19.56 1.57 17.76
CA GLN A 39 -20.93 1.48 18.23
C GLN A 39 -21.56 0.15 17.79
N ILE A 40 -21.94 -0.70 18.75
CA ILE A 40 -22.58 -2.00 18.53
C ILE A 40 -23.94 -1.96 19.25
N ASP A 41 -25.02 -2.19 18.53
CA ASP A 41 -26.39 -2.17 19.08
C ASP A 41 -26.73 -0.90 19.90
N GLY A 42 -26.18 0.26 19.48
CA GLY A 42 -26.39 1.54 20.14
C GLY A 42 -25.49 1.81 21.35
N LEU A 43 -24.58 0.90 21.68
CA LEU A 43 -23.59 1.05 22.75
C LEU A 43 -22.20 1.35 22.15
N ASP A 44 -21.53 2.36 22.68
CA ASP A 44 -20.15 2.67 22.29
C ASP A 44 -19.17 1.77 23.06
N VAL A 45 -18.42 0.97 22.29
CA VAL A 45 -17.44 0.02 22.80
C VAL A 45 -16.04 0.56 22.48
N PRO A 46 -15.30 1.07 23.47
CA PRO A 46 -13.96 1.59 23.28
C PRO A 46 -12.92 0.46 23.15
N ASP A 47 -11.68 0.82 22.83
CA ASP A 47 -10.50 -0.04 22.84
C ASP A 47 -10.58 -1.27 21.92
N VAL A 48 -11.39 -1.22 20.87
CA VAL A 48 -11.42 -2.25 19.82
C VAL A 48 -10.11 -2.18 19.04
N ARG A 49 -9.34 -3.26 19.08
CA ARG A 49 -8.02 -3.32 18.44
C ARG A 49 -8.12 -3.34 16.92
N LEU A 50 -7.28 -2.55 16.26
CA LEU A 50 -7.15 -2.52 14.80
C LEU A 50 -6.28 -3.67 14.26
N ARG A 51 -5.61 -4.44 15.13
CA ARG A 51 -4.72 -5.53 14.77
C ARG A 51 -4.78 -6.67 15.79
N ALA A 52 -4.26 -7.84 15.39
CA ALA A 52 -4.28 -9.05 16.20
C ALA A 52 -3.39 -8.96 17.47
N SER A 53 -2.25 -8.27 17.39
CA SER A 53 -1.27 -8.14 18.47
C SER A 53 -1.30 -6.74 19.08
N THR A 54 -0.93 -6.64 20.37
CA THR A 54 -0.69 -5.36 21.06
C THR A 54 0.79 -4.98 21.06
N THR A 55 1.67 -5.89 20.65
CA THR A 55 3.13 -5.66 20.61
C THR A 55 3.49 -4.72 19.46
N ASP A 56 4.32 -3.73 19.72
CA ASP A 56 4.84 -2.83 18.68
C ASP A 56 5.96 -3.54 17.92
N GLU A 57 5.73 -3.72 16.61
CA GLU A 57 6.72 -4.29 15.70
C GLU A 57 6.94 -3.35 14.51
N GLU A 58 8.18 -3.28 14.04
CA GLU A 58 8.54 -2.40 12.91
C GLU A 58 7.90 -2.82 11.58
N SER A 59 7.48 -4.07 11.46
CA SER A 59 6.92 -4.68 10.23
C SER A 59 5.39 -4.72 10.22
N GLU A 60 4.73 -3.93 11.06
CA GLU A 60 3.27 -3.98 11.20
C GLU A 60 2.51 -3.50 9.96
N LEU A 61 1.38 -4.14 9.71
CA LEU A 61 0.33 -3.69 8.81
C LEU A 61 -0.85 -3.21 9.64
N ILE A 62 -1.23 -1.94 9.49
CA ILE A 62 -2.40 -1.36 10.14
C ILE A 62 -3.36 -0.83 9.08
N LEU A 63 -4.62 -1.23 9.19
CA LEU A 63 -5.72 -0.67 8.43
C LEU A 63 -6.52 0.24 9.36
N ILE A 64 -6.55 1.53 9.07
CA ILE A 64 -7.31 2.52 9.83
C ILE A 64 -8.67 2.68 9.16
N PRO A 65 -9.78 2.33 9.84
CA PRO A 65 -11.12 2.49 9.29
C PRO A 65 -11.52 3.97 9.25
N ALA A 66 -12.31 4.32 8.25
CA ALA A 66 -12.93 5.65 8.23
C ALA A 66 -14.03 5.75 9.30
N VAL A 67 -14.14 6.89 9.96
CA VAL A 67 -15.23 7.18 10.91
C VAL A 67 -16.58 7.05 10.20
N GLY A 68 -17.56 6.44 10.85
CA GLY A 68 -18.87 6.11 10.29
C GLY A 68 -18.88 4.87 9.39
N SER A 69 -17.74 4.18 9.19
CA SER A 69 -17.66 2.94 8.40
C SER A 69 -18.28 1.78 9.16
N ALA A 70 -18.99 0.91 8.45
CA ALA A 70 -19.43 -0.37 8.98
C ALA A 70 -18.24 -1.32 9.16
N VAL A 71 -18.23 -2.05 10.27
CA VAL A 71 -17.14 -2.96 10.65
C VAL A 71 -17.70 -4.25 11.25
N ILE A 72 -16.92 -5.33 11.15
CA ILE A 72 -17.15 -6.58 11.87
C ILE A 72 -16.10 -6.69 12.96
N VAL A 73 -16.56 -6.85 14.20
CA VAL A 73 -15.74 -6.97 15.41
C VAL A 73 -15.88 -8.40 15.95
N GLY A 74 -14.76 -9.00 16.32
CA GLY A 74 -14.72 -10.31 16.95
C GLY A 74 -14.21 -10.26 18.38
N ALA A 75 -14.83 -11.04 19.27
CA ALA A 75 -14.32 -11.27 20.62
C ALA A 75 -13.16 -12.29 20.55
N LEU A 76 -11.98 -11.89 21.06
CA LEU A 76 -10.80 -12.74 21.11
C LEU A 76 -10.78 -13.64 22.38
N SER A 77 -11.62 -13.34 23.35
CA SER A 77 -11.80 -14.09 24.60
C SER A 77 -13.27 -14.14 24.97
N ASP A 78 -13.62 -14.93 25.95
CA ASP A 78 -15.00 -15.06 26.45
C ASP A 78 -15.48 -13.79 27.18
N ASP A 79 -14.58 -12.90 27.55
CA ASP A 79 -14.89 -11.59 28.07
C ASP A 79 -14.84 -10.55 26.94
N PHE A 80 -15.74 -9.58 26.97
CA PHE A 80 -15.82 -8.50 26.01
C PHE A 80 -14.65 -7.50 26.11
N GLY A 81 -13.70 -7.71 27.03
CA GLY A 81 -12.53 -6.86 27.23
C GLY A 81 -11.47 -6.97 26.14
N GLN A 82 -11.59 -7.93 25.21
CA GLN A 82 -10.63 -8.15 24.13
C GLN A 82 -11.32 -8.27 22.77
N LEU A 83 -11.73 -7.14 22.25
CA LEU A 83 -12.33 -7.07 20.91
C LEU A 83 -11.28 -6.66 19.88
N ALA A 84 -11.37 -7.25 18.69
CA ALA A 84 -10.56 -6.86 17.55
C ALA A 84 -11.41 -6.68 16.31
N LEU A 85 -11.03 -5.73 15.48
CA LEU A 85 -11.64 -5.47 14.19
C LEU A 85 -11.17 -6.52 13.19
N LEU A 86 -12.12 -7.23 12.58
CA LEU A 86 -11.85 -8.31 11.65
C LEU A 86 -12.06 -7.91 10.19
N SER A 87 -13.01 -7.00 9.94
CA SER A 87 -13.31 -6.49 8.60
C SER A 87 -13.87 -5.08 8.68
N MET A 88 -13.70 -4.31 7.61
CA MET A 88 -14.19 -2.94 7.48
C MET A 88 -14.58 -2.64 6.04
N ASP A 89 -15.61 -1.80 5.85
CA ASP A 89 -16.06 -1.41 4.50
C ASP A 89 -15.22 -0.30 3.90
N LYS A 90 -14.78 0.66 4.71
CA LYS A 90 -14.00 1.81 4.25
C LYS A 90 -12.73 1.95 5.06
N VAL A 91 -11.61 2.04 4.35
CA VAL A 91 -10.28 2.28 4.91
C VAL A 91 -9.91 3.74 4.64
N GLU A 92 -9.53 4.48 5.66
CA GLU A 92 -9.00 5.82 5.55
C GLU A 92 -7.49 5.80 5.25
N THR A 93 -6.75 4.95 5.96
CA THR A 93 -5.30 4.85 5.81
C THR A 93 -4.83 3.40 5.92
N ILE A 94 -3.87 3.05 5.08
CA ILE A 94 -3.13 1.78 5.16
C ILE A 94 -1.68 2.12 5.52
N THR A 95 -1.23 1.65 6.67
CA THR A 95 0.17 1.79 7.10
C THR A 95 0.88 0.45 6.97
N ILE A 96 1.96 0.42 6.21
CA ILE A 96 2.82 -0.75 6.00
C ILE A 96 4.20 -0.42 6.57
N HIS A 97 4.82 -1.35 7.30
CA HIS A 97 6.14 -1.17 7.95
C HIS A 97 6.22 0.11 8.81
N GLY A 98 5.15 0.40 9.56
CA GLY A 98 5.10 1.59 10.42
C GLY A 98 5.17 2.93 9.65
N GLY A 99 4.96 2.93 8.33
CA GLY A 99 5.00 4.14 7.50
C GLY A 99 6.40 4.70 7.22
N LYS A 100 7.46 4.01 7.60
CA LYS A 100 8.87 4.51 7.52
C LYS A 100 9.38 4.72 6.09
N GLN A 101 8.77 4.08 5.09
CA GLN A 101 9.22 4.13 3.68
C GLN A 101 8.45 5.14 2.83
N GLY A 102 7.60 5.97 3.45
CA GLY A 102 6.75 6.93 2.74
C GLY A 102 5.53 6.29 2.09
N GLY A 103 4.84 7.05 1.26
CA GLY A 103 3.62 6.60 0.57
C GLY A 103 3.90 5.78 -0.69
N LEU A 104 2.86 5.11 -1.19
CA LEU A 104 2.90 4.43 -2.48
C LEU A 104 3.00 5.45 -3.62
N VAL A 105 3.73 5.07 -4.66
CA VAL A 105 3.90 5.91 -5.85
C VAL A 105 2.57 6.02 -6.62
N LEU A 106 2.15 7.24 -6.89
CA LEU A 106 0.99 7.51 -7.75
C LEU A 106 1.39 7.33 -9.22
N ALA A 107 1.01 6.22 -9.83
CA ALA A 107 1.39 5.87 -11.20
C ALA A 107 1.09 6.98 -12.24
N PRO A 108 -0.09 7.65 -12.24
CA PRO A 108 -0.33 8.76 -13.18
C PRO A 108 0.63 9.94 -13.02
N SER A 109 0.99 10.27 -11.77
CA SER A 109 1.94 11.36 -11.49
C SER A 109 3.36 11.00 -11.91
N LEU A 110 3.76 9.75 -11.70
CA LEU A 110 5.07 9.25 -12.15
C LEU A 110 5.16 9.26 -13.68
N VAL A 111 4.14 8.73 -14.38
CA VAL A 111 4.08 8.75 -15.86
C VAL A 111 4.21 10.18 -16.39
N LYS A 112 3.48 11.14 -15.78
CA LYS A 112 3.56 12.56 -16.19
C LYS A 112 4.99 13.11 -16.04
N LYS A 113 5.68 12.77 -14.95
CA LYS A 113 7.07 13.21 -14.71
C LYS A 113 8.04 12.56 -15.69
N LEU A 114 7.90 11.25 -15.94
CA LEU A 114 8.73 10.53 -16.91
C LEU A 114 8.54 11.08 -18.32
N ASN A 115 7.30 11.28 -18.76
CA ASN A 115 7.01 11.86 -20.07
C ASN A 115 7.59 13.26 -20.25
N ALA A 116 7.62 14.09 -19.20
CA ALA A 116 8.25 15.40 -19.26
C ALA A 116 9.77 15.28 -19.44
N LEU A 117 10.43 14.35 -18.76
CA LEU A 117 11.88 14.11 -18.92
C LEU A 117 12.19 13.52 -20.30
N GLU A 118 11.38 12.58 -20.78
CA GLU A 118 11.53 11.98 -22.11
C GLU A 118 11.37 13.03 -23.23
N GLU A 119 10.43 13.96 -23.07
CA GLU A 119 10.19 15.05 -24.00
C GLU A 119 11.38 16.06 -23.99
N ASP A 120 11.85 16.45 -22.80
CA ASP A 120 13.01 17.34 -22.66
C ASP A 120 14.27 16.72 -23.28
N LEU A 121 14.51 15.43 -23.03
CA LEU A 121 15.62 14.71 -23.65
C LEU A 121 15.48 14.56 -25.17
N ASN A 122 14.28 14.35 -25.67
CA ASN A 122 14.02 14.33 -27.11
C ASN A 122 14.23 15.70 -27.75
N ASN A 123 13.87 16.80 -27.07
CA ASN A 123 14.14 18.16 -27.51
C ASN A 123 15.64 18.45 -27.56
N LEU A 124 16.41 18.00 -26.53
CA LEU A 124 17.87 18.10 -26.54
C LEU A 124 18.48 17.31 -27.71
N LYS A 125 18.04 16.08 -27.95
CA LYS A 125 18.47 15.27 -29.10
C LYS A 125 18.20 16.00 -30.43
N GLN A 126 17.02 16.61 -30.55
CA GLN A 126 16.65 17.36 -31.75
C GLN A 126 17.49 18.64 -31.92
N ALA A 127 17.77 19.35 -30.83
CA ALA A 127 18.63 20.52 -30.84
C ALA A 127 20.06 20.17 -31.32
N ILE A 128 20.63 19.04 -30.85
CA ILE A 128 21.94 18.55 -31.31
C ILE A 128 21.89 18.20 -32.80
N LYS A 129 20.83 17.55 -33.27
CA LYS A 129 20.68 17.20 -34.69
C LYS A 129 20.61 18.44 -35.58
N SER A 130 19.86 19.47 -35.17
CA SER A 130 19.62 20.69 -35.94
C SER A 130 20.73 21.72 -35.79
N ALA A 131 21.61 21.57 -34.79
CA ALA A 131 22.71 22.54 -34.57
C ALA A 131 23.56 22.71 -35.84
N PRO A 132 23.80 23.94 -36.29
CA PRO A 132 24.71 24.20 -37.41
C PRO A 132 26.16 23.86 -37.01
N THR A 133 26.92 23.35 -37.94
CA THR A 133 28.36 23.10 -37.74
C THR A 133 29.18 24.10 -38.52
N ILE A 134 30.21 24.67 -37.90
CA ILE A 134 31.17 25.58 -38.52
C ILE A 134 32.36 24.74 -38.97
N PRO A 135 32.88 24.95 -40.19
CA PRO A 135 34.06 24.23 -40.65
C PRO A 135 35.28 24.49 -39.73
N ASN A 136 36.00 23.42 -39.40
CA ASN A 136 37.25 23.44 -38.59
C ASN A 136 37.11 23.82 -37.11
N ASP A 137 35.90 23.80 -36.49
CA ASP A 137 35.69 24.06 -35.10
C ASP A 137 35.54 22.79 -34.22
N GLY A 138 35.62 21.60 -34.83
CA GLY A 138 35.40 20.32 -34.16
C GLY A 138 33.93 19.96 -33.93
N GLY A 139 32.98 20.87 -34.20
CA GLY A 139 31.56 20.67 -33.99
C GLY A 139 30.96 19.57 -34.87
N SER A 140 31.44 19.39 -36.09
CA SER A 140 31.02 18.32 -36.98
C SER A 140 31.45 16.94 -36.48
N SER A 141 32.64 16.78 -35.94
CA SER A 141 33.13 15.53 -35.34
C SER A 141 32.34 15.17 -34.07
N PHE A 142 32.09 16.16 -33.20
CA PHE A 142 31.25 15.99 -32.03
C PHE A 142 29.81 15.56 -32.39
N LYS A 143 29.19 16.23 -33.34
CA LYS A 143 27.87 15.91 -33.84
C LYS A 143 27.79 14.53 -34.46
N ALA A 144 28.78 14.11 -35.24
CA ALA A 144 28.90 12.78 -35.81
C ALA A 144 29.02 11.70 -34.72
N GLY A 145 29.79 11.95 -33.66
CA GLY A 145 29.88 11.03 -32.49
C GLY A 145 28.57 10.85 -31.76
N LEU A 146 27.73 11.85 -31.72
CA LEU A 146 26.42 11.79 -31.05
C LEU A 146 25.27 11.32 -31.96
N GLN A 147 25.49 11.15 -33.26
CA GLN A 147 24.42 10.88 -34.24
C GLN A 147 23.64 9.61 -33.93
N GLY A 148 24.30 8.54 -33.53
CA GLY A 148 23.63 7.29 -33.14
C GLY A 148 22.70 7.47 -31.95
N TRP A 149 23.19 8.12 -30.90
CA TRP A 149 22.39 8.40 -29.69
C TRP A 149 21.26 9.38 -29.95
N ALA A 150 21.52 10.48 -30.66
CA ALA A 150 20.51 11.47 -31.00
C ALA A 150 19.50 10.97 -32.06
N GLY A 151 19.86 9.93 -32.80
CA GLY A 151 19.04 9.35 -33.86
C GLY A 151 17.74 8.73 -33.38
N ALA A 152 17.78 8.04 -32.24
CA ALA A 152 16.63 7.32 -31.69
C ALA A 152 15.88 8.21 -30.67
N ALA A 153 14.62 8.53 -30.97
CA ALA A 153 13.73 9.21 -30.02
C ALA A 153 13.29 8.25 -28.91
N LEU A 154 13.13 8.77 -27.71
CA LEU A 154 12.47 8.05 -26.61
C LEU A 154 10.98 8.02 -26.86
N THR A 155 10.36 6.86 -26.62
CA THR A 155 8.91 6.70 -26.63
C THR A 155 8.33 7.12 -25.30
N LYS A 156 7.13 7.71 -25.30
CA LYS A 156 6.47 8.10 -24.06
C LYS A 156 6.10 6.89 -23.22
N THR A 157 6.43 6.94 -21.93
CA THR A 157 6.02 5.95 -20.94
C THR A 157 4.50 5.90 -20.81
N LYS A 158 3.90 4.73 -20.88
CA LYS A 158 2.49 4.49 -20.61
C LYS A 158 2.29 3.99 -19.19
N GLN A 159 1.14 4.25 -18.61
CA GLN A 159 0.80 3.76 -17.29
C GLN A 159 0.88 2.22 -17.20
N SER A 160 0.45 1.53 -18.25
CA SER A 160 0.53 0.07 -18.38
C SER A 160 1.95 -0.50 -18.33
N ASP A 161 2.97 0.33 -18.56
CA ASP A 161 4.37 -0.12 -18.55
C ASP A 161 4.93 -0.20 -17.13
N ILE A 162 4.27 0.47 -16.16
CA ILE A 162 4.76 0.63 -14.79
C ILE A 162 3.77 0.22 -13.70
N GLU A 163 2.51 -0.06 -14.03
CA GLU A 163 1.50 -0.48 -13.04
C GLU A 163 1.25 -1.98 -13.05
N ASN A 164 0.91 -2.52 -11.89
CA ASN A 164 0.38 -3.87 -11.78
C ASN A 164 -1.15 -3.82 -11.88
N SER A 165 -1.70 -4.36 -12.96
CA SER A 165 -3.15 -4.33 -13.21
C SER A 165 -3.99 -5.17 -12.22
N LYS A 166 -3.34 -6.03 -11.42
CA LYS A 166 -4.01 -6.87 -10.41
C LYS A 166 -4.14 -6.18 -9.04
N ILE A 167 -3.35 -5.13 -8.78
CA ILE A 167 -3.39 -4.35 -7.55
C ILE A 167 -3.83 -2.94 -7.93
N LYS A 168 -5.03 -2.56 -7.49
CA LYS A 168 -5.60 -1.23 -7.76
C LYS A 168 -5.64 -0.42 -6.48
N GLN A 169 -5.40 0.87 -6.61
CA GLN A 169 -5.57 1.87 -5.55
C GLN A 169 -6.89 2.59 -5.72
#